data_3d9fd6e3888218169a83a36953fa647f
#
_entry.id   3d9fd6e3888218169a83a36953fa647f
#
_cell.length_a   1.000
_cell.length_b   1.000
_cell.length_c   1.000
_cell.angle_alpha   90.00
_cell.angle_beta   90.00
_cell.angle_gamma   90.00
#
_symmetry.space_group_name_H-M   'P 1'
#
loop_
_entity.id
_entity.type
_entity.pdbx_description
1 polymer ?
#
loop_
_entity_poly.entity_id
_entity_poly.type
_entity_poly.pdbx_seq_one_letter_code
_entity_poly.pdbx_strand_id
1 'polypeptide(L)'
;MANDQNLKIQVHYIAAKGPFKTEAPPSETVGQLKTQALNAFGLVEEGNKTFKLFFHKTELQNQGETLGQIAGDKKDLNLDLEEFIIQGM
;
A
#
# COMPACT_ATOMS: atom_id res chain seq x y z
N MET A 1 8.63 -5.68 -24.38
CA MET A 1 8.37 -5.20 -24.12
C MET A 1 8.14 -4.66 -23.18
N ALA A 2 8.16 -4.29 -22.74
CA ALA A 2 7.86 -3.68 -22.05
C ALA A 2 7.49 -3.69 -20.83
N ASN A 3 7.98 -4.26 -20.07
CA ASN A 3 7.72 -4.30 -18.91
C ASN A 3 8.35 -3.38 -18.05
N ASP A 4 9.11 -2.49 -18.44
CA ASP A 4 9.76 -1.53 -17.66
C ASP A 4 8.77 -0.49 -17.19
N GLN A 5 7.51 -0.66 -17.41
CA GLN A 5 6.52 0.19 -16.90
C GLN A 5 6.18 -0.09 -15.45
N ASN A 6 6.62 -1.20 -14.90
CA ASN A 6 6.28 -1.52 -13.53
C ASN A 6 6.92 -0.55 -12.54
N LEU A 7 6.18 -0.25 -11.48
CA LEU A 7 6.67 0.60 -10.42
C LEU A 7 7.34 -0.27 -9.35
N LYS A 8 8.40 0.24 -8.76
CA LYS A 8 9.05 -0.41 -7.64
C LYS A 8 8.42 0.15 -6.37
N ILE A 9 7.86 -0.72 -5.56
CA ILE A 9 7.03 -0.30 -4.45
C ILE A 9 7.60 -0.81 -3.15
N GLN A 10 7.63 0.06 -2.16
CA GLN A 10 8.00 -0.32 -0.81
C GLN A 10 6.89 0.14 0.12
N VAL A 11 6.41 -0.76 0.95
CA VAL A 11 5.40 -0.44 1.95
C VAL A 11 6.04 -0.65 3.32
N HIS A 12 6.09 0.39 4.12
CA HIS A 12 6.71 0.37 5.42
C HIS A 12 5.66 0.18 6.50
N TYR A 13 5.90 -0.77 7.41
CA TYR A 13 5.00 -1.00 8.52
C TYR A 13 5.88 -1.02 9.77
N ILE A 14 5.58 -0.16 10.72
CA ILE A 14 6.48 0.11 11.83
C ILE A 14 6.75 -1.14 12.67
N ALA A 15 5.80 -2.03 12.79
CA ALA A 15 5.97 -3.23 13.59
C ALA A 15 6.72 -4.34 12.85
N ALA A 16 6.96 -4.19 11.57
CA ALA A 16 7.66 -5.19 10.79
C ALA A 16 9.16 -4.94 10.83
N LYS A 17 9.93 -5.98 10.57
CA LYS A 17 11.38 -5.85 10.59
C LYS A 17 11.93 -5.10 9.39
N GLY A 18 11.18 -5.03 8.32
CA GLY A 18 11.62 -4.34 7.12
C GLY A 18 10.45 -4.09 6.21
N PRO A 19 10.64 -3.35 5.14
CA PRO A 19 9.54 -3.02 4.26
C PRO A 19 9.15 -4.20 3.37
N PHE A 20 7.91 -4.19 2.93
CA PHE A 20 7.46 -5.08 1.88
C PHE A 20 7.83 -4.45 0.55
N LYS A 21 8.65 -5.13 -0.24
CA LYS A 21 9.10 -4.63 -1.53
C LYS A 21 8.49 -5.47 -2.62
N THR A 22 7.92 -4.81 -3.61
CA THR A 22 7.31 -5.51 -4.72
C THR A 22 7.36 -4.63 -5.97
N GLU A 23 6.92 -5.17 -7.07
CA GLU A 23 6.75 -4.41 -8.30
C GLU A 23 5.33 -4.61 -8.77
N ALA A 24 4.76 -3.58 -9.33
CA ALA A 24 3.39 -3.65 -9.81
C ALA A 24 3.20 -2.72 -10.99
N PRO A 25 2.28 -3.06 -11.89
CA PRO A 25 2.00 -2.14 -13.00
C PRO A 25 1.32 -0.89 -12.49
N PRO A 26 1.45 0.22 -13.20
CA PRO A 26 0.79 1.45 -12.78
C PRO A 26 -0.73 1.34 -12.69
N SER A 27 -1.29 0.36 -13.38
CA SER A 27 -2.74 0.16 -13.36
C SER A 27 -3.23 -0.56 -12.10
N GLU A 28 -2.32 -1.10 -11.29
CA GLU A 28 -2.74 -1.75 -10.05
C GLU A 28 -3.34 -0.71 -9.10
N THR A 29 -4.36 -1.10 -8.36
CA THR A 29 -5.05 -0.17 -7.49
C THR A 29 -4.50 -0.19 -6.07
N VAL A 30 -4.82 0.86 -5.33
CA VAL A 30 -4.43 0.96 -3.92
C VAL A 30 -4.97 -0.24 -3.15
N GLY A 31 -6.23 -0.63 -3.40
CA GLY A 31 -6.82 -1.76 -2.70
C GLY A 31 -6.09 -3.06 -2.97
N GLN A 32 -5.68 -3.27 -4.20
CA GLN A 32 -4.93 -4.48 -4.55
C GLN A 32 -3.57 -4.50 -3.86
N LEU A 33 -2.88 -3.37 -3.84
CA LEU A 33 -1.59 -3.30 -3.18
C LEU A 33 -1.73 -3.49 -1.68
N LYS A 34 -2.75 -2.90 -1.08
CA LYS A 34 -3.00 -3.06 0.34
C LYS A 34 -3.18 -4.54 0.69
N THR A 35 -3.95 -5.26 -0.09
CA THR A 35 -4.17 -6.69 0.14
C THR A 35 -2.84 -7.45 0.09
N GLN A 36 -2.01 -7.14 -0.88
CA GLN A 36 -0.71 -7.79 -1.00
C GLN A 36 0.18 -7.49 0.20
N ALA A 37 0.18 -6.24 0.65
CA ALA A 37 1.01 -5.84 1.78
C ALA A 37 0.53 -6.52 3.06
N LEU A 38 -0.77 -6.59 3.29
CA LEU A 38 -1.29 -7.26 4.47
C LEU A 38 -0.89 -8.73 4.46
N ASN A 39 -1.00 -9.39 3.33
CA ASN A 39 -0.59 -10.79 3.23
C ASN A 39 0.90 -10.95 3.49
N ALA A 40 1.71 -10.07 2.96
CA ALA A 40 3.16 -10.16 3.12
C ALA A 40 3.58 -9.98 4.57
N PHE A 41 2.90 -9.11 5.30
CA PHE A 41 3.21 -8.87 6.70
C PHE A 41 2.47 -9.84 7.64
N GLY A 42 1.58 -10.67 7.10
CA GLY A 42 0.80 -11.60 7.92
C GLY A 42 -0.27 -10.92 8.74
N LEU A 43 -0.85 -9.85 8.23
CA LEU A 43 -1.84 -9.06 8.95
C LEU A 43 -3.24 -9.34 8.42
N VAL A 44 -4.21 -9.25 9.30
CA VAL A 44 -5.60 -9.49 8.96
C VAL A 44 -6.44 -8.36 9.55
N GLU A 45 -7.35 -7.82 8.76
CA GLU A 45 -8.31 -6.85 9.27
C GLU A 45 -9.47 -7.62 9.86
N GLU A 46 -9.60 -7.61 11.16
CA GLU A 46 -10.68 -8.33 11.81
C GLU A 46 -11.08 -7.61 13.09
N GLY A 47 -12.28 -7.83 13.52
CA GLY A 47 -12.81 -7.16 14.67
C GLY A 47 -12.86 -5.66 14.43
N ASN A 48 -12.23 -4.93 15.31
CA ASN A 48 -12.18 -3.48 15.19
C ASN A 48 -10.84 -2.97 14.66
N LYS A 49 -10.04 -3.85 14.06
CA LYS A 49 -8.72 -3.45 13.55
C LYS A 49 -8.78 -3.23 12.05
N THR A 50 -8.22 -2.14 11.60
CA THR A 50 -8.12 -1.87 10.17
C THR A 50 -6.75 -1.30 9.86
N PHE A 51 -6.36 -1.33 8.60
CA PHE A 51 -5.08 -0.81 8.16
C PHE A 51 -5.32 0.16 7.01
N LYS A 52 -4.49 1.18 6.92
CA LYS A 52 -4.60 2.18 5.87
C LYS A 52 -3.22 2.47 5.29
N LEU A 53 -3.19 2.76 4.00
CA LEU A 53 -1.96 3.16 3.33
C LEU A 53 -1.87 4.68 3.26
N PHE A 54 -0.66 5.18 3.41
CA PHE A 54 -0.40 6.61 3.36
C PHE A 54 0.72 6.90 2.36
N PHE A 55 0.60 7.99 1.65
CA PHE A 55 1.63 8.47 0.75
C PHE A 55 1.98 9.89 1.17
N HIS A 56 3.23 10.11 1.60
CA HIS A 56 3.68 11.41 2.11
C HIS A 56 2.73 11.92 3.20
N LYS A 57 2.36 11.00 4.11
CA LYS A 57 1.52 11.30 5.26
C LYS A 57 0.06 11.60 4.90
N THR A 58 -0.31 11.40 3.64
CA THR A 58 -1.68 11.59 3.20
C THR A 58 -2.33 10.23 3.03
N GLU A 59 -3.46 10.03 3.67
CA GLU A 59 -4.16 8.76 3.59
C GLU A 59 -4.67 8.50 2.18
N LEU A 60 -4.46 7.29 1.67
CA LEU A 60 -4.96 6.90 0.37
C LEU A 60 -6.35 6.29 0.56
N GLN A 61 -7.34 7.15 0.54
CA GLN A 61 -8.71 6.74 0.85
C GLN A 61 -9.42 6.05 -0.30
N ASN A 62 -9.05 6.38 -1.53
CA ASN A 62 -9.73 5.84 -2.69
C ASN A 62 -9.06 4.54 -3.09
N GLN A 63 -9.67 3.41 -2.73
CA GLN A 63 -9.09 2.10 -3.00
C GLN A 63 -9.05 1.78 -4.49
N GLY A 64 -9.81 2.48 -5.30
CA GLY A 64 -9.77 2.30 -6.75
C GLY A 64 -8.75 3.16 -7.46
N GLU A 65 -8.07 4.05 -6.74
CA GLU A 65 -7.04 4.88 -7.35
C GLU A 65 -5.87 4.00 -7.79
N THR A 66 -5.28 4.30 -8.94
CA THR A 66 -4.18 3.49 -9.44
C THR A 66 -2.85 3.98 -8.88
N LEU A 67 -1.92 3.07 -8.80
CA LEU A 67 -0.59 3.41 -8.30
C LEU A 67 0.11 4.38 -9.23
N GLY A 68 -0.18 4.31 -10.53
CA GLY A 68 0.38 5.26 -11.48
C GLY A 68 -0.09 6.68 -11.24
N GLN A 69 -1.34 6.84 -10.80
CA GLN A 69 -1.85 8.16 -10.47
C GLN A 69 -1.13 8.74 -9.25
N ILE A 70 -0.78 7.89 -8.30
CA ILE A 70 -0.09 8.34 -7.10
C ILE A 70 1.37 8.64 -7.40
N ALA A 71 2.03 7.78 -8.17
CA ALA A 71 3.45 7.94 -8.46
C ALA A 71 3.73 9.08 -9.43
N GLY A 72 2.78 9.39 -10.30
CA GLY A 72 3.01 10.39 -11.32
C GLY A 72 4.13 9.98 -12.25
N ASP A 73 5.16 10.79 -12.36
CA ASP A 73 6.28 10.50 -13.24
C ASP A 73 7.33 9.61 -12.61
N LYS A 74 7.18 9.27 -11.34
CA LYS A 74 8.22 8.49 -10.67
C LYS A 74 8.06 7.03 -10.97
N LYS A 75 9.15 6.28 -10.89
CA LYS A 75 9.14 4.85 -11.13
C LYS A 75 9.18 4.06 -9.84
N ASP A 76 9.26 4.71 -8.71
CA ASP A 76 9.20 4.04 -7.42
C ASP A 76 8.18 4.73 -6.54
N LEU A 77 7.72 4.02 -5.54
CA LEU A 77 6.65 4.51 -4.69
C LEU A 77 6.89 3.96 -3.29
N ASN A 78 7.00 4.87 -2.34
CA ASN A 78 7.18 4.50 -0.94
C ASN A 78 5.92 4.86 -0.19
N LEU A 79 5.33 3.87 0.45
CA LEU A 79 4.08 4.04 1.17
C LEU A 79 4.26 3.56 2.60
N ASP A 80 3.40 4.04 3.47
CA ASP A 80 3.38 3.62 4.87
C ASP A 80 2.06 2.91 5.15
N LEU A 81 2.14 1.81 5.89
CA LEU A 81 0.96 1.08 6.31
C LEU A 81 0.80 1.30 7.81
N GLU A 82 -0.37 1.73 8.22
CA GLU A 82 -0.63 2.01 9.63
C GLU A 82 -1.87 1.27 10.10
N GLU A 83 -1.82 0.83 11.35
CA GLU A 83 -2.92 0.11 11.96
C GLU A 83 -3.78 1.08 12.74
N PHE A 84 -5.09 0.92 12.63
CA PHE A 84 -6.04 1.75 13.36
C PHE A 84 -7.02 0.85 14.09
N ILE A 85 -7.40 1.26 15.30
CA ILE A 85 -8.43 0.58 16.06
C ILE A 85 -9.72 1.39 15.94
N ILE A 86 -10.77 0.76 15.46
CA ILE A 86 -12.05 1.43 15.30
C ILE A 86 -12.78 1.33 16.62
N GLN A 87 -13.16 2.48 17.17
CA GLN A 87 -13.85 2.47 18.43
C GLN A 87 -15.30 2.34 18.12
N GLY A 88 -15.85 1.37 18.51
CA GLY A 88 -17.09 1.20 18.16
C GLY A 88 -18.17 1.54 18.81
N MET A 89 -18.78 1.47 18.68
CA MET A 89 -19.57 1.50 19.03
C MET A 89 -20.15 0.96 19.44
#